data_c028e399b5c188f6492c9a867a55e96d
#
_entry.id   c028e399b5c188f6492c9a867a55e96d
#
_cell.length_a   1.000
_cell.length_b   1.000
_cell.length_c   1.000
_cell.angle_alpha   90.00
_cell.angle_beta   90.00
_cell.angle_gamma   90.00
#
_symmetry.space_group_name_H-M   'P 1'
#
loop_
_entity.id
_entity.type
_entity.pdbx_description
1 polymer ?
#
loop_
_entity_poly.entity_id
_entity_poly.type
_entity_poly.pdbx_seq_one_letter_code
_entity_poly.pdbx_strand_id
1 'polypeptide(L)'
;MKKISLLILLAISANVFSQITITQSDMPNSSDTIRYSVTNDINNYDTTGAGITWDYSSLTSNSQALYEFKTALAINPIYVIPFGLFGYGLKLSDGFGAGPISLSNIYNFYKKSSTKLTIEGYGAEVTGIPLPSTYSDPDEVYQFPLDYGDHDTSTFDVRITIPTIGNIRMYGDRINIVDGWGTLITPYGTFNTIRLKSVVNEIDSVNISLLSFPFGITRNTV
;
A
#
# COMPACT_ATOMS: atom_id res chain seq x y z
N MET A 1 66.10 -31.31 -1.33
CA MET A 1 64.76 -31.72 -0.88
C MET A 1 63.88 -30.48 -0.78
N LYS A 2 63.00 -30.24 -1.76
CA LYS A 2 62.09 -29.08 -1.76
C LYS A 2 60.81 -29.45 -0.98
N LYS A 3 60.54 -28.70 0.08
CA LYS A 3 59.29 -28.85 0.85
C LYS A 3 58.18 -28.10 0.10
N ILE A 4 57.21 -28.84 -0.43
CA ILE A 4 55.97 -28.29 -1.00
C ILE A 4 55.02 -28.06 0.15
N SER A 5 54.78 -26.79 0.50
CA SER A 5 53.73 -26.38 1.41
C SER A 5 52.39 -26.37 0.67
N LEU A 6 51.54 -27.37 0.98
CA LEU A 6 50.17 -27.46 0.46
C LEU A 6 49.31 -26.48 1.25
N LEU A 7 48.96 -25.34 0.64
CA LEU A 7 48.04 -24.37 1.18
C LEU A 7 46.60 -24.88 0.92
N ILE A 8 45.97 -25.50 1.91
CA ILE A 8 44.57 -25.89 1.83
C ILE A 8 43.74 -24.62 2.02
N LEU A 9 43.23 -24.09 0.92
CA LEU A 9 42.25 -23.00 0.92
C LEU A 9 40.92 -23.59 1.32
N LEU A 10 40.55 -23.45 2.58
CA LEU A 10 39.22 -23.85 3.10
C LEU A 10 38.21 -22.86 2.55
N ALA A 11 37.54 -23.22 1.46
CA ALA A 11 36.40 -22.48 0.94
C ALA A 11 35.22 -22.65 1.93
N ILE A 12 35.11 -21.71 2.85
CA ILE A 12 33.91 -21.56 3.67
C ILE A 12 32.83 -21.03 2.71
N SER A 13 31.94 -21.91 2.26
CA SER A 13 30.71 -21.53 1.60
C SER A 13 29.81 -20.87 2.65
N ALA A 14 30.02 -19.59 2.89
CA ALA A 14 29.03 -18.78 3.56
C ALA A 14 27.80 -18.79 2.65
N ASN A 15 26.71 -19.36 3.13
CA ASN A 15 25.40 -19.10 2.52
C ASN A 15 25.15 -17.60 2.70
N VAL A 16 25.52 -16.82 1.71
CA VAL A 16 25.17 -15.40 1.63
C VAL A 16 23.69 -15.40 1.29
N PHE A 17 22.84 -15.34 2.30
CA PHE A 17 21.47 -14.96 2.09
C PHE A 17 21.52 -13.52 1.57
N SER A 18 21.31 -13.37 0.28
CA SER A 18 21.21 -12.04 -0.33
C SER A 18 19.93 -11.40 0.20
N GLN A 19 20.08 -10.22 0.78
CA GLN A 19 18.96 -9.37 1.09
C GLN A 19 18.12 -9.18 -0.18
N ILE A 20 16.81 -9.33 -0.06
CA ILE A 20 15.89 -9.04 -1.17
C ILE A 20 15.71 -7.53 -1.30
N THR A 21 15.72 -7.03 -2.52
CA THR A 21 15.36 -5.66 -2.88
C THR A 21 14.00 -5.67 -3.54
N ILE A 22 13.08 -4.85 -3.07
CA ILE A 22 11.76 -4.69 -3.69
C ILE A 22 11.78 -3.50 -4.64
N THR A 23 11.24 -3.71 -5.82
CA THR A 23 11.22 -2.73 -6.91
C THR A 23 9.81 -2.52 -7.46
N GLN A 24 9.67 -1.63 -8.42
CA GLN A 24 8.39 -1.44 -9.11
C GLN A 24 7.85 -2.72 -9.78
N SER A 25 8.71 -3.68 -10.15
CA SER A 25 8.28 -4.93 -10.80
C SER A 25 7.57 -5.89 -9.86
N ASP A 26 7.76 -5.70 -8.55
CA ASP A 26 7.11 -6.50 -7.51
C ASP A 26 5.73 -5.96 -7.13
N MET A 27 5.39 -4.79 -7.65
CA MET A 27 4.08 -4.15 -7.41
C MET A 27 3.04 -4.59 -8.44
N PRO A 28 1.77 -4.66 -8.05
CA PRO A 28 0.69 -5.04 -8.94
C PRO A 28 0.62 -4.18 -10.22
N ASN A 29 0.13 -4.77 -11.29
CA ASN A 29 -0.22 -4.09 -12.53
C ASN A 29 -1.74 -3.99 -12.66
N SER A 30 -2.20 -3.18 -13.61
CA SER A 30 -3.60 -3.22 -14.03
C SER A 30 -3.94 -4.63 -14.56
N SER A 31 -5.09 -5.14 -14.16
CA SER A 31 -5.60 -6.50 -14.44
C SER A 31 -5.03 -7.61 -13.54
N ASP A 32 -4.13 -7.31 -12.63
CA ASP A 32 -3.69 -8.29 -11.63
C ASP A 32 -4.81 -8.57 -10.63
N THR A 33 -4.81 -9.81 -10.16
CA THR A 33 -5.76 -10.30 -9.15
C THR A 33 -4.98 -10.96 -8.03
N ILE A 34 -5.10 -10.45 -6.82
CA ILE A 34 -4.46 -11.00 -5.63
C ILE A 34 -5.52 -11.62 -4.73
N ARG A 35 -5.41 -12.93 -4.51
CA ARG A 35 -6.23 -13.65 -3.52
C ARG A 35 -5.48 -13.67 -2.21
N TYR A 36 -6.15 -13.33 -1.13
CA TYR A 36 -5.55 -13.36 0.20
C TYR A 36 -6.49 -13.94 1.25
N SER A 37 -5.90 -14.50 2.28
CA SER A 37 -6.62 -14.99 3.46
C SER A 37 -6.45 -14.02 4.61
N VAL A 38 -7.50 -13.81 5.36
CA VAL A 38 -7.52 -12.94 6.54
C VAL A 38 -7.56 -13.82 7.79
N THR A 39 -6.76 -13.46 8.78
CA THR A 39 -6.76 -14.07 10.11
C THR A 39 -6.82 -12.99 11.19
N ASN A 40 -7.37 -13.34 12.33
CA ASN A 40 -7.35 -12.50 13.54
C ASN A 40 -6.21 -12.88 14.49
N ASP A 41 -5.47 -13.96 14.18
CA ASP A 41 -4.32 -14.37 14.96
C ASP A 41 -3.11 -13.50 14.59
N ILE A 42 -2.71 -12.61 15.47
CA ILE A 42 -1.60 -11.70 15.27
C ILE A 42 -0.55 -11.98 16.35
N ASN A 43 0.52 -12.70 15.98
CA ASN A 43 1.63 -13.00 16.86
C ASN A 43 2.96 -12.60 16.22
N ASN A 44 3.85 -11.96 16.99
CA ASN A 44 5.25 -11.67 16.63
C ASN A 44 5.45 -10.88 15.33
N TYR A 45 4.48 -10.08 14.92
CA TYR A 45 4.59 -9.25 13.72
C TYR A 45 5.55 -8.08 13.90
N ASP A 46 5.93 -7.75 15.11
CA ASP A 46 6.79 -6.63 15.51
C ASP A 46 8.28 -6.99 15.61
N THR A 47 8.64 -8.25 15.38
CA THR A 47 10.05 -8.66 15.38
C THR A 47 10.79 -8.02 14.20
N THR A 48 11.87 -7.30 14.50
CA THR A 48 12.69 -6.56 13.55
C THR A 48 14.13 -7.03 13.48
N GLY A 49 14.86 -6.66 12.45
CA GLY A 49 16.28 -6.95 12.31
C GLY A 49 16.64 -7.74 11.06
N ALA A 50 17.90 -8.15 10.98
CA ALA A 50 18.47 -8.87 9.85
C ALA A 50 18.38 -10.38 10.03
N GLY A 51 18.06 -11.11 8.96
CA GLY A 51 18.05 -12.59 8.95
C GLY A 51 16.97 -13.20 9.83
N ILE A 52 15.85 -12.52 10.03
CA ILE A 52 14.74 -12.97 10.86
C ILE A 52 13.96 -14.09 10.15
N THR A 53 13.43 -15.02 10.92
CA THR A 53 12.42 -15.97 10.45
C THR A 53 11.09 -15.65 11.13
N TRP A 54 10.12 -15.21 10.30
CA TRP A 54 8.73 -15.04 10.73
C TRP A 54 7.96 -16.30 10.33
N ASP A 55 7.65 -17.13 11.33
CA ASP A 55 6.92 -18.38 11.10
C ASP A 55 5.43 -18.22 11.41
N TYR A 56 4.64 -18.11 10.36
CA TYR A 56 3.19 -18.06 10.39
C TYR A 56 2.57 -19.29 9.71
N SER A 57 3.31 -20.41 9.62
CA SER A 57 2.84 -21.64 8.97
C SER A 57 1.58 -22.24 9.61
N SER A 58 1.34 -21.94 10.89
CA SER A 58 0.19 -22.43 11.65
C SER A 58 -1.04 -21.53 11.60
N LEU A 59 -0.98 -20.37 10.93
CA LEU A 59 -2.14 -19.47 10.84
C LEU A 59 -3.29 -20.12 10.08
N THR A 60 -4.48 -19.97 10.64
CA THR A 60 -5.74 -20.38 10.00
C THR A 60 -6.50 -19.17 9.52
N SER A 61 -7.11 -19.27 8.33
CA SER A 61 -7.88 -18.17 7.79
C SER A 61 -9.28 -18.11 8.38
N ASN A 62 -9.72 -16.92 8.75
CA ASN A 62 -11.11 -16.64 9.15
C ASN A 62 -11.98 -16.31 7.93
N SER A 63 -11.39 -15.68 6.91
CA SER A 63 -12.06 -15.34 5.66
C SER A 63 -11.06 -15.23 4.52
N GLN A 64 -11.58 -15.15 3.30
CA GLN A 64 -10.79 -14.90 2.09
C GLN A 64 -11.34 -13.66 1.38
N ALA A 65 -10.46 -12.93 0.72
CA ALA A 65 -10.80 -11.75 -0.04
C ALA A 65 -9.97 -11.64 -1.32
N LEU A 66 -10.34 -10.68 -2.16
CA LEU A 66 -9.79 -10.51 -3.49
C LEU A 66 -9.49 -9.04 -3.73
N TYR A 67 -8.26 -8.75 -4.17
CA TYR A 67 -7.91 -7.48 -4.78
C TYR A 67 -7.89 -7.62 -6.30
N GLU A 68 -8.71 -6.85 -6.98
CA GLU A 68 -8.73 -6.74 -8.44
C GLU A 68 -8.28 -5.35 -8.86
N PHE A 69 -7.11 -5.28 -9.49
CA PHE A 69 -6.57 -4.03 -10.02
C PHE A 69 -7.11 -3.83 -11.43
N LYS A 70 -7.88 -2.77 -11.65
CA LYS A 70 -8.53 -2.47 -12.93
C LYS A 70 -8.02 -1.15 -13.50
N THR A 71 -7.91 -1.06 -14.83
CA THR A 71 -7.60 0.21 -15.47
C THR A 71 -8.68 1.26 -15.17
N ALA A 72 -8.32 2.54 -15.17
CA ALA A 72 -9.29 3.64 -15.04
C ALA A 72 -10.43 3.50 -16.04
N LEU A 73 -10.11 3.12 -17.28
CA LEU A 73 -11.11 2.90 -18.36
C LEU A 73 -12.08 1.75 -18.01
N ALA A 74 -11.60 0.65 -17.46
CA ALA A 74 -12.43 -0.50 -17.12
C ALA A 74 -13.34 -0.23 -15.91
N ILE A 75 -12.94 0.69 -15.02
CA ILE A 75 -13.77 1.11 -13.88
C ILE A 75 -14.86 2.09 -14.38
N ASN A 76 -14.44 3.19 -14.96
CA ASN A 76 -15.33 4.18 -15.61
C ASN A 76 -14.52 5.08 -16.56
N PRO A 77 -14.96 5.29 -17.81
CA PRO A 77 -14.24 6.14 -18.78
C PRO A 77 -13.93 7.56 -18.29
N ILE A 78 -14.73 8.13 -17.40
CA ILE A 78 -14.50 9.46 -16.82
C ILE A 78 -13.20 9.50 -16.02
N TYR A 79 -12.81 8.41 -15.39
CA TYR A 79 -11.59 8.34 -14.61
C TYR A 79 -10.30 8.36 -15.44
N VAL A 80 -10.39 8.13 -16.75
CA VAL A 80 -9.25 8.28 -17.66
C VAL A 80 -8.77 9.75 -17.74
N ILE A 81 -9.66 10.72 -17.57
CA ILE A 81 -9.33 12.15 -17.66
C ILE A 81 -8.27 12.53 -16.60
N PRO A 82 -8.49 12.27 -15.30
CA PRO A 82 -7.51 12.63 -14.27
C PRO A 82 -6.39 11.60 -14.09
N PHE A 83 -6.65 10.30 -14.30
CA PHE A 83 -5.71 9.23 -13.93
C PHE A 83 -4.97 8.62 -15.12
N GLY A 84 -5.36 8.97 -16.35
CA GLY A 84 -4.76 8.50 -17.59
C GLY A 84 -5.11 7.04 -17.93
N LEU A 85 -4.71 6.61 -19.11
CA LEU A 85 -4.95 5.24 -19.58
C LEU A 85 -4.17 4.19 -18.80
N PHE A 86 -3.01 4.54 -18.23
CA PHE A 86 -2.13 3.64 -17.50
C PHE A 86 -2.36 3.68 -15.97
N GLY A 87 -3.19 4.59 -15.49
CA GLY A 87 -3.65 4.59 -14.11
C GLY A 87 -4.52 3.38 -13.85
N TYR A 88 -4.38 2.78 -12.67
CA TYR A 88 -5.18 1.62 -12.28
C TYR A 88 -5.74 1.80 -10.87
N GLY A 89 -6.94 1.29 -10.68
CA GLY A 89 -7.68 1.42 -9.42
C GLY A 89 -7.86 0.09 -8.71
N LEU A 90 -7.86 0.19 -7.40
CA LEU A 90 -8.27 -0.87 -6.49
C LEU A 90 -9.52 -0.42 -5.74
N LYS A 91 -10.55 -1.25 -5.74
CA LYS A 91 -11.78 -0.98 -5.00
C LYS A 91 -11.54 -1.07 -3.50
N LEU A 92 -11.86 0.00 -2.78
CA LEU A 92 -11.75 0.08 -1.32
C LEU A 92 -13.04 -0.37 -0.64
N SER A 93 -14.19 0.02 -1.21
CA SER A 93 -15.49 -0.21 -0.62
C SER A 93 -16.58 -0.21 -1.69
N ASP A 94 -17.65 -0.98 -1.42
CA ASP A 94 -18.88 -0.90 -2.20
C ASP A 94 -19.65 0.41 -1.95
N GLY A 95 -19.32 1.07 -0.84
CA GLY A 95 -19.87 2.36 -0.49
C GLY A 95 -20.66 2.35 0.81
N PHE A 96 -21.21 3.50 1.11
CA PHE A 96 -22.08 3.72 2.27
C PHE A 96 -23.08 4.84 1.97
N GLY A 97 -24.23 4.82 2.68
CA GLY A 97 -25.23 5.88 2.61
C GLY A 97 -25.28 6.68 3.91
N ALA A 98 -25.41 8.00 3.81
CA ALA A 98 -25.65 8.88 4.94
C ALA A 98 -26.74 9.89 4.59
N GLY A 99 -27.96 9.62 5.02
CA GLY A 99 -29.12 10.45 4.68
C GLY A 99 -29.41 10.47 3.18
N PRO A 100 -29.51 11.65 2.56
CA PRO A 100 -29.79 11.77 1.12
C PRO A 100 -28.54 11.52 0.23
N ILE A 101 -27.37 11.29 0.84
CA ILE A 101 -26.10 11.09 0.14
C ILE A 101 -25.80 9.60 0.10
N SER A 102 -25.58 9.07 -1.10
CA SER A 102 -25.05 7.73 -1.31
C SER A 102 -23.68 7.84 -1.98
N LEU A 103 -22.67 7.29 -1.33
CA LEU A 103 -21.35 7.08 -1.91
C LEU A 103 -21.22 5.59 -2.25
N SER A 104 -20.85 5.28 -3.47
CA SER A 104 -20.66 3.91 -3.93
C SER A 104 -19.41 3.76 -4.79
N ASN A 105 -18.99 2.52 -4.99
CA ASN A 105 -17.85 2.20 -5.87
C ASN A 105 -16.61 3.04 -5.59
N ILE A 106 -16.12 3.00 -4.35
CA ILE A 106 -14.98 3.80 -3.91
C ILE A 106 -13.68 3.08 -4.30
N TYR A 107 -12.83 3.77 -5.04
CA TYR A 107 -11.54 3.29 -5.55
C TYR A 107 -10.39 4.21 -5.15
N ASN A 108 -9.23 3.63 -4.81
CA ASN A 108 -7.95 4.31 -4.91
C ASN A 108 -7.38 4.14 -6.31
N PHE A 109 -6.81 5.21 -6.87
CA PHE A 109 -6.09 5.16 -8.15
C PHE A 109 -4.59 5.28 -7.90
N TYR A 110 -3.84 4.32 -8.44
CA TYR A 110 -2.41 4.19 -8.27
C TYR A 110 -1.67 4.55 -9.55
N LYS A 111 -0.45 5.03 -9.36
CA LYS A 111 0.53 5.18 -10.43
C LYS A 111 1.86 4.61 -9.98
N LYS A 112 2.51 3.91 -10.88
CA LYS A 112 3.77 3.21 -10.64
C LYS A 112 4.85 3.75 -11.57
N SER A 113 6.03 4.06 -11.01
CA SER A 113 7.23 4.47 -11.74
C SER A 113 8.43 3.66 -11.27
N SER A 114 9.59 3.84 -11.90
CA SER A 114 10.85 3.20 -11.46
C SER A 114 11.31 3.66 -10.07
N THR A 115 10.80 4.78 -9.57
CA THR A 115 11.24 5.38 -8.31
C THR A 115 10.20 5.37 -7.22
N LYS A 116 8.91 5.20 -7.56
CA LYS A 116 7.84 5.22 -6.55
C LYS A 116 6.54 4.60 -7.00
N LEU A 117 5.75 4.18 -6.01
CA LEU A 117 4.32 3.87 -6.10
C LEU A 117 3.54 4.95 -5.37
N THR A 118 2.59 5.60 -6.04
CA THR A 118 1.77 6.66 -5.48
C THR A 118 0.28 6.34 -5.54
N ILE A 119 -0.49 6.90 -4.61
CA ILE A 119 -1.94 7.07 -4.77
C ILE A 119 -2.16 8.47 -5.35
N GLU A 120 -2.74 8.52 -6.55
CA GLU A 120 -2.97 9.76 -7.30
C GLU A 120 -4.33 10.38 -6.99
N GLY A 121 -5.25 9.60 -6.43
CA GLY A 121 -6.58 10.09 -6.12
C GLY A 121 -7.60 9.01 -5.81
N TYR A 122 -8.83 9.49 -5.64
CA TYR A 122 -10.01 8.67 -5.40
C TYR A 122 -10.97 8.75 -6.59
N GLY A 123 -11.65 7.64 -6.85
CA GLY A 123 -12.88 7.62 -7.63
C GLY A 123 -14.01 7.12 -6.76
N ALA A 124 -15.15 7.77 -6.83
CA ALA A 124 -16.38 7.32 -6.17
C ALA A 124 -17.57 7.70 -7.03
N GLU A 125 -18.72 7.10 -6.76
CA GLU A 125 -19.98 7.57 -7.31
C GLU A 125 -20.78 8.26 -6.21
N VAL A 126 -21.22 9.48 -6.48
CA VAL A 126 -22.12 10.23 -5.60
C VAL A 126 -23.50 10.20 -6.21
N THR A 127 -24.44 9.50 -5.58
CA THR A 127 -25.79 9.28 -6.12
C THR A 127 -25.77 8.74 -7.56
N GLY A 128 -24.84 7.83 -7.86
CA GLY A 128 -24.67 7.22 -9.18
C GLY A 128 -23.86 8.06 -10.20
N ILE A 129 -23.37 9.24 -9.82
CA ILE A 129 -22.56 10.10 -10.69
C ILE A 129 -21.07 9.91 -10.34
N PRO A 130 -20.21 9.50 -11.29
CA PRO A 130 -18.78 9.35 -11.04
C PRO A 130 -18.12 10.67 -10.65
N LEU A 131 -17.41 10.66 -9.54
CA LEU A 131 -16.69 11.80 -8.98
C LEU A 131 -15.21 11.43 -8.79
N PRO A 132 -14.33 11.77 -9.76
CA PRO A 132 -12.89 11.67 -9.55
C PRO A 132 -12.38 12.81 -8.67
N SER A 133 -11.41 12.51 -7.80
CA SER A 133 -10.76 13.50 -6.95
C SER A 133 -9.26 13.20 -6.91
N THR A 134 -8.46 14.09 -7.46
CA THR A 134 -7.00 13.93 -7.50
C THR A 134 -6.34 14.54 -6.27
N TYR A 135 -5.25 13.94 -5.84
CA TYR A 135 -4.37 14.56 -4.86
C TYR A 135 -3.70 15.80 -5.45
N SER A 136 -3.62 16.86 -4.67
CA SER A 136 -2.75 18.01 -4.96
C SER A 136 -1.30 17.70 -4.61
N ASP A 137 -1.09 16.80 -3.65
CA ASP A 137 0.18 16.22 -3.25
C ASP A 137 -0.05 14.70 -3.11
N PRO A 138 0.40 13.86 -4.09
CA PRO A 138 0.13 12.43 -4.11
C PRO A 138 0.72 11.70 -2.90
N ASP A 139 -0.01 10.74 -2.35
CA ASP A 139 0.50 9.87 -1.27
C ASP A 139 1.55 8.90 -1.84
N GLU A 140 2.82 9.08 -1.48
CA GLU A 140 3.93 8.22 -1.87
C GLU A 140 3.94 6.95 -1.00
N VAL A 141 3.25 5.91 -1.46
CA VAL A 141 3.10 4.65 -0.73
C VAL A 141 4.44 3.97 -0.52
N TYR A 142 5.28 3.93 -1.58
CA TYR A 142 6.64 3.37 -1.54
C TYR A 142 7.58 4.18 -2.42
N GLN A 143 8.82 4.35 -1.97
CA GLN A 143 9.96 4.81 -2.78
C GLN A 143 10.82 3.60 -3.14
N PHE A 144 11.24 3.47 -4.40
CA PHE A 144 12.00 2.33 -4.91
C PHE A 144 13.47 2.71 -5.21
N PRO A 145 14.39 1.77 -5.06
CA PRO A 145 14.22 0.42 -4.49
C PRO A 145 13.95 0.47 -2.99
N LEU A 146 13.31 -0.58 -2.44
CA LEU A 146 13.16 -0.76 -1.00
C LEU A 146 14.19 -1.78 -0.53
N ASP A 147 15.11 -1.35 0.30
CA ASP A 147 16.16 -2.15 0.92
C ASP A 147 16.09 -2.06 2.45
N TYR A 148 16.60 -3.07 3.13
CA TYR A 148 16.68 -3.04 4.60
C TYR A 148 17.51 -1.86 5.09
N GLY A 149 16.93 -1.10 6.01
CA GLY A 149 17.51 0.12 6.56
C GLY A 149 17.01 1.40 5.90
N ASP A 150 16.22 1.30 4.83
CA ASP A 150 15.62 2.47 4.20
C ASP A 150 14.59 3.13 5.12
N HIS A 151 14.56 4.44 5.04
CA HIS A 151 13.65 5.30 5.77
C HIS A 151 13.27 6.49 4.89
N ASP A 152 12.00 6.68 4.67
CA ASP A 152 11.47 7.83 3.92
C ASP A 152 10.29 8.48 4.64
N THR A 153 10.03 9.74 4.31
CA THR A 153 8.87 10.50 4.77
C THR A 153 8.33 11.31 3.61
N SER A 154 7.05 11.23 3.37
CA SER A 154 6.33 12.03 2.37
C SER A 154 5.08 12.65 2.97
N THR A 155 4.63 13.73 2.36
CA THR A 155 3.33 14.35 2.68
C THR A 155 2.29 13.96 1.64
N PHE A 156 1.03 14.19 1.97
CA PHE A 156 -0.07 14.04 1.02
C PHE A 156 -1.20 15.02 1.32
N ASP A 157 -1.94 15.39 0.27
CA ASP A 157 -3.11 16.27 0.40
C ASP A 157 -4.11 15.98 -0.72
N VAL A 158 -5.34 15.66 -0.33
CA VAL A 158 -6.45 15.51 -1.27
C VAL A 158 -7.69 16.24 -0.78
N ARG A 159 -8.39 16.88 -1.71
CA ARG A 159 -9.69 17.49 -1.45
C ARG A 159 -10.74 16.87 -2.36
N ILE A 160 -11.73 16.24 -1.74
CA ILE A 160 -12.90 15.68 -2.40
C ILE A 160 -14.02 16.72 -2.30
N THR A 161 -14.40 17.33 -3.41
CA THR A 161 -15.49 18.30 -3.46
C THR A 161 -16.75 17.62 -3.99
N ILE A 162 -17.78 17.56 -3.16
CA ILE A 162 -19.08 17.01 -3.52
C ILE A 162 -19.99 18.20 -3.85
N PRO A 163 -20.38 18.37 -5.13
CA PRO A 163 -21.17 19.54 -5.55
C PRO A 163 -22.42 19.71 -4.71
N THR A 164 -22.75 20.94 -4.32
CA THR A 164 -23.89 21.35 -3.51
C THR A 164 -23.91 20.84 -2.07
N ILE A 165 -23.03 19.92 -1.71
CA ILE A 165 -22.99 19.26 -0.39
C ILE A 165 -21.86 19.80 0.46
N GLY A 166 -20.61 19.85 -0.10
CA GLY A 166 -19.46 20.31 0.65
C GLY A 166 -18.15 19.70 0.18
N ASN A 167 -17.18 19.62 1.07
CA ASN A 167 -15.90 19.00 0.78
C ASN A 167 -15.33 18.24 1.98
N ILE A 168 -14.49 17.26 1.66
CA ILE A 168 -13.67 16.51 2.60
C ILE A 168 -12.23 16.72 2.16
N ARG A 169 -11.35 17.11 3.08
CA ARG A 169 -9.91 17.19 2.84
C ARG A 169 -9.23 16.19 3.76
N MET A 170 -8.38 15.35 3.18
CA MET A 170 -7.51 14.42 3.89
C MET A 170 -6.08 14.83 3.58
N TYR A 171 -5.28 15.07 4.61
CA TYR A 171 -3.90 15.50 4.47
C TYR A 171 -3.07 15.03 5.65
N GLY A 172 -1.77 14.87 5.42
CA GLY A 172 -0.87 14.39 6.46
C GLY A 172 0.48 13.98 5.95
N ASP A 173 1.08 13.03 6.65
CA ASP A 173 2.37 12.45 6.31
C ASP A 173 2.36 10.93 6.42
N ARG A 174 3.23 10.30 5.65
CA ARG A 174 3.56 8.89 5.69
C ARG A 174 5.05 8.74 6.01
N ILE A 175 5.34 7.88 6.96
CA ILE A 175 6.70 7.51 7.36
C ILE A 175 6.87 6.02 7.10
N ASN A 176 7.80 5.66 6.23
CA ASN A 176 8.14 4.28 5.91
C ASN A 176 9.50 3.93 6.49
N ILE A 177 9.61 2.74 7.08
CA ILE A 177 10.85 2.21 7.63
C ILE A 177 10.95 0.74 7.25
N VAL A 178 12.00 0.35 6.53
CA VAL A 178 12.32 -1.05 6.26
C VAL A 178 13.20 -1.55 7.41
N ASP A 179 12.57 -2.11 8.42
CA ASP A 179 13.20 -2.43 9.71
C ASP A 179 13.52 -3.93 9.92
N GLY A 180 13.28 -4.75 8.90
CA GLY A 180 13.62 -6.16 8.96
C GLY A 180 13.74 -6.80 7.57
N TRP A 181 14.53 -7.88 7.49
CA TRP A 181 14.59 -8.77 6.34
C TRP A 181 14.85 -10.21 6.77
N GLY A 182 14.44 -11.16 5.97
CA GLY A 182 14.65 -12.57 6.27
C GLY A 182 13.70 -13.50 5.55
N THR A 183 13.23 -14.51 6.26
CA THR A 183 12.35 -15.55 5.73
C THR A 183 10.96 -15.46 6.34
N LEU A 184 9.95 -15.40 5.49
CA LEU A 184 8.55 -15.50 5.87
C LEU A 184 8.02 -16.88 5.52
N ILE A 185 7.55 -17.63 6.52
CA ILE A 185 6.90 -18.93 6.36
C ILE A 185 5.40 -18.74 6.59
N THR A 186 4.60 -19.15 5.61
CA THR A 186 3.13 -19.05 5.66
C THR A 186 2.53 -20.42 5.33
N PRO A 187 1.22 -20.65 5.51
CA PRO A 187 0.55 -21.85 5.03
C PRO A 187 0.68 -22.07 3.50
N TYR A 188 1.07 -21.05 2.75
CA TYR A 188 1.20 -21.09 1.29
C TYR A 188 2.63 -21.30 0.80
N GLY A 189 3.62 -21.19 1.67
CA GLY A 189 5.01 -21.37 1.30
C GLY A 189 5.99 -20.55 2.12
N THR A 190 7.26 -20.62 1.68
CA THR A 190 8.39 -19.92 2.31
C THR A 190 8.94 -18.90 1.33
N PHE A 191 9.12 -17.67 1.79
CA PHE A 191 9.47 -16.52 0.96
C PHE A 191 10.62 -15.74 1.58
N ASN A 192 11.54 -15.25 0.74
CA ASN A 192 12.44 -14.19 1.16
C ASN A 192 11.62 -12.88 1.22
N THR A 193 11.80 -12.10 2.27
CA THR A 193 10.98 -10.91 2.51
C THR A 193 11.75 -9.78 3.18
N ILE A 194 11.28 -8.58 3.00
CA ILE A 194 11.56 -7.42 3.86
C ILE A 194 10.33 -7.14 4.73
N ARG A 195 10.56 -6.54 5.88
CA ARG A 195 9.50 -5.98 6.72
C ARG A 195 9.51 -4.46 6.56
N LEU A 196 8.42 -3.93 6.08
CA LEU A 196 8.18 -2.50 6.02
C LEU A 196 7.16 -2.12 7.09
N LYS A 197 7.50 -1.13 7.91
CA LYS A 197 6.57 -0.44 8.80
C LYS A 197 6.20 0.89 8.16
N SER A 198 4.90 1.11 7.96
CA SER A 198 4.37 2.37 7.45
C SER A 198 3.49 3.02 8.50
N VAL A 199 3.83 4.25 8.90
CA VAL A 199 3.03 5.06 9.84
C VAL A 199 2.41 6.20 9.06
N VAL A 200 1.08 6.31 9.10
CA VAL A 200 0.32 7.37 8.43
C VAL A 200 -0.37 8.23 9.48
N ASN A 201 0.03 9.49 9.53
CA ASN A 201 -0.62 10.52 10.35
C ASN A 201 -1.54 11.33 9.43
N GLU A 202 -2.84 11.23 9.61
CA GLU A 202 -3.82 11.85 8.72
C GLU A 202 -4.80 12.71 9.51
N ILE A 203 -5.14 13.84 8.93
CA ILE A 203 -6.19 14.74 9.41
C ILE A 203 -7.29 14.80 8.34
N ASP A 204 -8.48 14.34 8.73
CA ASP A 204 -9.68 14.47 7.91
C ASP A 204 -10.43 15.73 8.34
N SER A 205 -10.60 16.67 7.44
CA SER A 205 -11.41 17.88 7.65
C SER A 205 -12.67 17.80 6.81
N VAL A 206 -13.82 17.80 7.45
CA VAL A 206 -15.12 17.66 6.81
C VAL A 206 -15.89 18.98 6.92
N ASN A 207 -16.25 19.54 5.77
CA ASN A 207 -17.08 20.73 5.68
C ASN A 207 -18.30 20.43 4.78
N ILE A 208 -19.44 20.19 5.42
CA ILE A 208 -20.70 19.85 4.75
C ILE A 208 -21.74 20.90 5.07
N SER A 209 -22.43 21.40 4.05
CA SER A 209 -23.41 22.48 4.16
C SER A 209 -24.59 22.17 5.11
N LEU A 210 -24.85 20.88 5.37
CA LEU A 210 -25.86 20.42 6.34
C LEU A 210 -25.40 20.49 7.79
N LEU A 211 -24.09 20.67 8.04
CA LEU A 211 -23.52 20.79 9.37
C LEU A 211 -23.28 22.26 9.68
N SER A 212 -23.65 22.68 10.89
CA SER A 212 -23.51 24.07 11.33
C SER A 212 -22.04 24.48 11.54
N PHE A 213 -21.11 23.53 11.54
CA PHE A 213 -19.68 23.74 11.74
C PHE A 213 -18.87 22.64 11.07
N PRO A 214 -17.67 22.96 10.56
CA PRO A 214 -16.72 21.95 10.10
C PRO A 214 -16.20 21.14 11.29
N PHE A 215 -15.90 19.86 11.07
CA PHE A 215 -15.23 19.03 12.07
C PHE A 215 -14.01 18.34 11.47
N GLY A 216 -13.07 17.99 12.31
CA GLY A 216 -11.85 17.26 11.93
C GLY A 216 -11.69 16.00 12.76
N ILE A 217 -11.12 14.97 12.15
CA ILE A 217 -10.74 13.72 12.80
C ILE A 217 -9.26 13.49 12.53
N THR A 218 -8.50 13.24 13.59
CA THR A 218 -7.10 12.83 13.46
C THR A 218 -7.04 11.32 13.50
N ARG A 219 -6.38 10.72 12.52
CA ARG A 219 -6.12 9.28 12.45
C ARG A 219 -4.62 9.00 12.46
N ASN A 220 -4.21 7.98 13.19
CA ASN A 220 -2.88 7.44 13.16
C ASN A 220 -3.00 5.94 12.87
N THR A 221 -2.38 5.50 11.77
CA THR A 221 -2.41 4.11 11.31
C THR A 221 -0.97 3.60 11.23
N VAL A 222 -0.72 2.40 11.75
CA VAL A 222 0.59 1.73 11.73
C VAL A 222 0.46 0.37 11.05
#